data_7ecab5a430e960406be969fbfff874b3
#
_entry.id   7ecab5a430e960406be969fbfff874b3
#
_cell.length_a   1.000
_cell.length_b   1.000
_cell.length_c   1.000
_cell.angle_alpha   90.00
_cell.angle_beta   90.00
_cell.angle_gamma   90.00
#
_symmetry.space_group_name_H-M   'P 1'
#
loop_
_entity.id
_entity.type
_entity.pdbx_description
1 polymer ?
#
loop_
_entity_poly.entity_id
_entity_poly.type
_entity_poly.pdbx_seq_one_letter_code
_entity_poly.pdbx_strand_id
1 'polypeptide(L)'
;TGNSNHNGFKYGLTWMAYRPIHETECCIGNLHRYMPNYVARMWLKDKKGHPVAALYGPSSVVYDLGEGVTVKIDEITQYPFEEQVKFKFTFFKDGKRSADSHQMDFTYRIPGWCKAAESGFHTESKEWKSGDVFTVRLPMQIEVVDAPVQGKCIQRGPIVYSYAIPTNWMEDTKIYDNLAGKVSANPEFKSWELTPAGKWNYALVENMLRGLRVQRTGNSGFPFDLESVPVKIRVPVKGVKDWTLKEDRFTPALPETVVPESDQVEFIELVPYGSTTLRLTTFPTVKE
;
A
#
# COMPACT_ATOMS: atom_id res chain seq x y z
N THR A 1 -2.76 13.24 -2.31
CA THR A 1 -3.81 12.61 -1.51
C THR A 1 -5.12 13.26 -1.83
N GLY A 2 -5.95 12.57 -2.58
CA GLY A 2 -7.30 13.02 -2.80
C GLY A 2 -8.14 12.80 -1.55
N ASN A 3 -8.94 13.78 -1.23
CA ASN A 3 -9.98 13.59 -0.25
C ASN A 3 -11.29 14.13 -0.79
N SER A 4 -12.17 13.21 -1.05
CA SER A 4 -13.43 13.47 -1.70
C SER A 4 -14.55 13.84 -0.77
N ASN A 5 -14.38 13.69 0.53
CA ASN A 5 -15.53 13.34 1.34
C ASN A 5 -16.35 14.50 1.87
N HIS A 6 -15.86 15.73 1.87
CA HIS A 6 -16.53 16.78 2.63
C HIS A 6 -17.62 17.52 1.90
N ASN A 7 -17.57 17.62 0.58
CA ASN A 7 -18.57 18.35 -0.20
C ASN A 7 -19.40 17.45 -1.14
N GLY A 8 -19.10 16.16 -1.12
CA GLY A 8 -19.69 15.18 -2.02
C GLY A 8 -20.61 14.17 -1.35
N PHE A 9 -21.27 14.56 -0.28
CA PHE A 9 -22.11 13.63 0.48
C PHE A 9 -23.59 13.82 0.13
N LYS A 10 -24.11 12.87 -0.64
CA LYS A 10 -25.55 12.80 -0.91
C LYS A 10 -25.98 11.33 -0.88
N TYR A 11 -27.12 11.04 -0.33
CA TYR A 11 -27.66 9.67 -0.19
C TYR A 11 -26.75 8.70 0.61
N GLY A 12 -25.88 9.20 1.49
CA GLY A 12 -24.88 8.35 2.14
C GLY A 12 -23.75 7.88 1.22
N LEU A 13 -23.66 8.45 0.00
CA LEU A 13 -22.67 8.11 -1.03
C LEU A 13 -21.74 9.28 -1.27
N THR A 14 -20.58 9.02 -1.84
CA THR A 14 -19.55 10.02 -2.17
C THR A 14 -19.23 10.00 -3.67
N TRP A 15 -18.64 11.09 -4.17
CA TRP A 15 -17.93 11.08 -5.45
C TRP A 15 -16.43 11.29 -5.24
N MET A 16 -15.63 10.91 -6.22
CA MET A 16 -14.20 11.10 -6.14
C MET A 16 -13.82 12.52 -6.57
N ALA A 17 -13.06 13.20 -5.73
CA ALA A 17 -12.49 14.50 -6.03
C ALA A 17 -11.11 14.66 -5.37
N TYR A 18 -10.25 15.46 -5.98
CA TYR A 18 -8.99 15.93 -5.40
C TYR A 18 -9.08 17.43 -5.20
N ARG A 19 -9.00 17.89 -3.96
CA ARG A 19 -9.20 19.30 -3.60
C ARG A 19 -8.07 19.75 -2.71
N PRO A 20 -7.41 20.89 -3.04
CA PRO A 20 -6.34 21.43 -2.20
C PRO A 20 -6.89 22.09 -0.93
N ILE A 21 -8.15 22.51 -0.97
CA ILE A 21 -8.81 23.19 0.14
C ILE A 21 -9.86 22.28 0.74
N HIS A 22 -9.90 22.28 2.06
CA HIS A 22 -10.66 21.32 2.82
C HIS A 22 -10.98 21.90 4.21
N GLU A 23 -12.23 21.92 4.56
CA GLU A 23 -12.66 22.51 5.84
C GLU A 23 -12.20 21.73 7.07
N THR A 24 -11.93 20.44 6.89
CA THR A 24 -11.50 19.54 7.97
C THR A 24 -10.11 18.99 7.66
N GLU A 25 -9.10 19.47 8.34
CA GLU A 25 -7.71 19.15 8.10
C GLU A 25 -7.25 17.82 8.74
N CYS A 26 -8.16 17.05 9.36
CA CYS A 26 -7.82 15.87 10.13
C CYS A 26 -7.09 14.78 9.31
N CYS A 27 -7.52 14.48 8.08
CA CYS A 27 -6.92 13.44 7.27
C CYS A 27 -5.65 13.91 6.57
N ILE A 28 -5.71 15.04 5.87
CA ILE A 28 -4.57 15.62 5.13
C ILE A 28 -3.52 16.15 6.12
N GLY A 29 -3.94 16.84 7.14
CA GLY A 29 -3.08 17.41 8.18
C GLY A 29 -2.33 16.37 9.01
N ASN A 30 -2.78 15.13 9.05
CA ASN A 30 -2.09 14.06 9.76
C ASN A 30 -1.13 13.24 8.91
N LEU A 31 -1.27 13.24 7.58
CA LEU A 31 -0.41 12.43 6.71
C LEU A 31 1.07 12.74 6.92
N HIS A 32 1.45 14.00 6.98
CA HIS A 32 2.83 14.43 7.22
C HIS A 32 3.35 14.06 8.63
N ARG A 33 2.45 13.76 9.58
CA ARG A 33 2.81 13.30 10.92
C ARG A 33 3.01 11.78 10.96
N TYR A 34 2.24 11.02 10.18
CA TYR A 34 2.35 9.55 10.16
C TYR A 34 3.65 9.08 9.54
N MET A 35 4.08 9.67 8.43
CA MET A 35 5.27 9.22 7.72
C MET A 35 6.56 9.34 8.55
N PRO A 36 6.86 10.48 9.20
CA PRO A 36 8.01 10.56 10.11
C PRO A 36 7.93 9.59 11.28
N ASN A 37 6.73 9.38 11.83
CA ASN A 37 6.51 8.40 12.90
C ASN A 37 6.73 6.96 12.43
N TYR A 38 6.35 6.63 11.19
CA TYR A 38 6.65 5.33 10.60
C TYR A 38 8.16 5.12 10.50
N VAL A 39 8.86 6.07 9.89
CA VAL A 39 10.33 6.01 9.73
C VAL A 39 11.03 5.92 11.08
N ALA A 40 10.65 6.72 12.05
CA ALA A 40 11.24 6.70 13.40
C ALA A 40 11.03 5.38 14.14
N ARG A 41 10.05 4.57 13.73
CA ARG A 41 9.73 3.27 14.33
C ARG A 41 10.12 2.08 13.49
N MET A 42 10.77 2.28 12.37
CA MET A 42 11.32 1.16 11.57
C MET A 42 12.36 0.39 12.38
N TRP A 43 13.12 1.13 13.19
CA TRP A 43 14.17 0.60 14.03
C TRP A 43 13.94 0.94 15.50
N LEU A 44 14.05 -0.06 16.35
CA LEU A 44 13.92 0.05 17.80
C LEU A 44 15.16 -0.50 18.49
N LYS A 45 15.26 -0.29 19.78
CA LYS A 45 16.27 -0.91 20.65
C LYS A 45 15.61 -1.89 21.61
N ASP A 46 16.26 -3.01 21.85
CA ASP A 46 15.89 -3.88 22.96
C ASP A 46 16.37 -3.30 24.31
N LYS A 47 16.11 -4.04 25.39
CA LYS A 47 16.53 -3.61 26.74
C LYS A 47 18.05 -3.54 26.95
N LYS A 48 18.83 -4.22 26.09
CA LYS A 48 20.29 -4.21 26.11
C LYS A 48 20.88 -3.13 25.18
N GLY A 49 20.03 -2.41 24.43
CA GLY A 49 20.44 -1.42 23.43
C GLY A 49 20.69 -2.02 22.05
N HIS A 50 20.45 -3.29 21.83
CA HIS A 50 20.66 -3.99 20.57
C HIS A 50 19.60 -3.65 19.53
N PRO A 51 19.91 -3.79 18.23
CA PRO A 51 19.02 -3.39 17.14
C PRO A 51 17.80 -4.30 16.98
N VAL A 52 16.64 -3.68 16.75
CA VAL A 52 15.37 -4.33 16.44
C VAL A 52 14.80 -3.76 15.15
N ALA A 53 14.75 -4.56 14.09
CA ALA A 53 14.07 -4.25 12.83
C ALA A 53 12.57 -4.53 12.96
N ALA A 54 11.78 -3.49 13.25
CA ALA A 54 10.35 -3.61 13.57
C ALA A 54 9.44 -3.41 12.37
N LEU A 55 9.80 -2.51 11.44
CA LEU A 55 9.08 -2.23 10.20
C LEU A 55 10.09 -2.22 9.05
N TYR A 56 9.67 -2.65 7.87
CA TYR A 56 10.56 -2.87 6.76
C TYR A 56 10.45 -1.81 5.67
N GLY A 57 11.61 -1.42 5.14
CA GLY A 57 11.79 -0.53 4.02
C GLY A 57 13.26 -0.16 3.83
N PRO A 58 13.70 0.28 2.65
CA PRO A 58 15.08 0.68 2.42
C PRO A 58 15.52 1.73 3.43
N SER A 59 16.50 1.38 4.25
CA SER A 59 16.95 2.25 5.35
C SER A 59 18.36 1.92 5.82
N SER A 60 18.95 2.83 6.58
CA SER A 60 20.21 2.61 7.30
C SER A 60 20.10 3.14 8.71
N VAL A 61 20.71 2.43 9.65
CA VAL A 61 20.74 2.84 11.07
C VAL A 61 22.12 2.58 11.66
N VAL A 62 22.46 3.35 12.66
CA VAL A 62 23.70 3.15 13.46
C VAL A 62 23.33 2.96 14.92
N TYR A 63 23.86 1.91 15.52
CA TYR A 63 23.73 1.63 16.96
C TYR A 63 25.07 1.73 17.64
N ASP A 64 25.08 2.35 18.80
CA ASP A 64 26.19 2.29 19.75
C ASP A 64 26.01 1.04 20.63
N LEU A 65 27.01 0.16 20.60
CA LEU A 65 27.04 -1.08 21.38
C LEU A 65 27.87 -0.93 22.65
N GLY A 66 28.42 0.26 22.92
CA GLY A 66 29.29 0.53 24.04
C GLY A 66 30.78 0.31 23.72
N GLU A 67 31.64 0.72 24.64
CA GLU A 67 33.11 0.54 24.54
C GLU A 67 33.72 1.03 23.22
N GLY A 68 33.19 2.08 22.61
CA GLY A 68 33.64 2.62 21.32
C GLY A 68 33.25 1.78 20.09
N VAL A 69 32.44 0.75 20.27
CA VAL A 69 31.94 -0.08 19.17
C VAL A 69 30.59 0.43 18.67
N THR A 70 30.48 0.66 17.37
CA THR A 70 29.23 0.98 16.70
C THR A 70 28.97 0.00 15.56
N VAL A 71 27.71 -0.28 15.28
CA VAL A 71 27.28 -1.05 14.11
C VAL A 71 26.38 -0.22 13.21
N LYS A 72 26.73 -0.13 11.93
CA LYS A 72 25.84 0.34 10.88
C LYS A 72 25.14 -0.87 10.27
N ILE A 73 23.80 -0.80 10.15
CA ILE A 73 23.00 -1.81 9.49
C ILE A 73 22.30 -1.15 8.30
N ASP A 74 22.58 -1.66 7.10
CA ASP A 74 21.90 -1.25 5.88
C ASP A 74 20.78 -2.29 5.56
N GLU A 75 19.55 -1.85 5.56
CA GLU A 75 18.38 -2.64 5.15
C GLU A 75 18.16 -2.47 3.66
N ILE A 76 18.38 -3.55 2.92
CA ILE A 76 18.34 -3.61 1.46
C ILE A 76 17.14 -4.45 1.06
N THR A 77 16.09 -3.81 0.52
CA THR A 77 14.84 -4.47 0.20
C THR A 77 14.04 -3.67 -0.82
N GLN A 78 13.15 -4.37 -1.55
CA GLN A 78 12.04 -3.78 -2.30
C GLN A 78 10.68 -4.14 -1.66
N TYR A 79 10.70 -4.44 -0.36
CA TYR A 79 9.47 -4.62 0.40
C TYR A 79 8.58 -3.34 0.32
N PRO A 80 7.28 -3.47 0.11
CA PRO A 80 6.41 -4.64 0.22
C PRO A 80 6.17 -5.40 -1.12
N PHE A 81 6.92 -5.13 -2.17
CA PHE A 81 6.74 -5.79 -3.48
C PHE A 81 7.52 -7.09 -3.61
N GLU A 82 8.63 -7.21 -2.88
CA GLU A 82 9.46 -8.40 -2.80
C GLU A 82 9.45 -9.02 -1.40
N GLU A 83 9.80 -10.31 -1.38
CA GLU A 83 9.67 -11.18 -0.21
C GLU A 83 10.96 -11.27 0.61
N GLN A 84 12.00 -10.54 0.20
CA GLN A 84 13.29 -10.55 0.85
C GLN A 84 13.62 -9.21 1.47
N VAL A 85 14.08 -9.27 2.72
CA VAL A 85 14.67 -8.14 3.43
C VAL A 85 16.08 -8.56 3.84
N LYS A 86 17.11 -7.87 3.35
CA LYS A 86 18.52 -8.15 3.64
C LYS A 86 19.08 -7.08 4.56
N PHE A 87 19.77 -7.50 5.58
CA PHE A 87 20.46 -6.64 6.54
C PHE A 87 21.95 -6.86 6.41
N LYS A 88 22.68 -5.81 6.00
CA LYS A 88 24.14 -5.83 5.89
C LYS A 88 24.75 -5.09 7.06
N PHE A 89 25.64 -5.75 7.78
CA PHE A 89 26.29 -5.22 8.97
C PHE A 89 27.68 -4.65 8.67
N THR A 90 27.99 -3.51 9.27
CA THR A 90 29.33 -2.91 9.22
C THR A 90 29.67 -2.38 10.60
N PHE A 91 30.73 -2.93 11.22
CA PHE A 91 31.17 -2.54 12.56
C PHE A 91 32.28 -1.52 12.47
N PHE A 92 32.32 -0.65 13.48
CA PHE A 92 33.36 0.33 13.67
C PHE A 92 33.82 0.28 15.12
N LYS A 93 35.13 0.44 15.35
CA LYS A 93 35.77 0.60 16.65
C LYS A 93 36.50 1.95 16.65
N ASP A 94 36.12 2.81 17.60
CA ASP A 94 36.68 4.17 17.71
C ASP A 94 36.64 4.94 16.35
N GLY A 95 35.50 4.81 15.64
CA GLY A 95 35.24 5.47 14.36
C GLY A 95 35.93 4.84 13.13
N LYS A 96 36.75 3.79 13.30
CA LYS A 96 37.42 3.06 12.21
C LYS A 96 36.69 1.74 11.95
N ARG A 97 36.56 1.35 10.68
CA ARG A 97 35.98 0.06 10.32
C ARG A 97 36.71 -1.09 11.02
N SER A 98 35.98 -1.89 11.78
CA SER A 98 36.52 -3.05 12.48
C SER A 98 36.42 -4.31 11.62
N ALA A 99 37.45 -5.15 11.68
CA ALA A 99 37.46 -6.50 11.16
C ALA A 99 37.11 -7.55 12.22
N ASP A 100 37.01 -7.14 13.47
CA ASP A 100 36.74 -8.03 14.61
C ASP A 100 35.29 -8.49 14.58
N SER A 101 35.03 -9.64 15.20
CA SER A 101 33.67 -10.12 15.50
C SER A 101 33.15 -9.47 16.76
N HIS A 102 31.87 -9.21 16.79
CA HIS A 102 31.18 -8.60 17.93
C HIS A 102 29.92 -9.41 18.28
N GLN A 103 29.83 -9.85 19.52
CA GLN A 103 28.61 -10.52 20.02
C GLN A 103 27.46 -9.51 20.09
N MET A 104 26.36 -9.80 19.42
CA MET A 104 25.20 -8.93 19.41
C MET A 104 23.93 -9.74 19.13
N ASP A 105 22.84 -9.37 19.79
CA ASP A 105 21.50 -9.82 19.45
C ASP A 105 20.95 -8.94 18.30
N PHE A 106 20.41 -9.58 17.27
CA PHE A 106 19.70 -8.90 16.22
C PHE A 106 18.25 -9.39 16.19
N THR A 107 17.31 -8.51 16.48
CA THR A 107 15.89 -8.85 16.51
C THR A 107 15.19 -8.34 15.25
N TYR A 108 14.34 -9.17 14.65
CA TYR A 108 13.56 -8.86 13.46
C TYR A 108 12.12 -9.33 13.62
N ARG A 109 11.22 -8.78 12.83
CA ARG A 109 9.80 -9.08 12.96
C ARG A 109 9.29 -9.96 11.80
N ILE A 110 8.51 -10.99 12.15
CA ILE A 110 7.66 -11.70 11.19
C ILE A 110 6.25 -11.13 11.29
N PRO A 111 5.72 -10.48 10.23
CA PRO A 111 4.37 -9.92 10.24
C PRO A 111 3.29 -10.99 10.34
N GLY A 112 2.13 -10.66 10.92
CA GLY A 112 1.02 -11.60 11.10
C GLY A 112 0.39 -12.14 9.81
N TRP A 113 0.56 -11.47 8.68
CA TRP A 113 0.11 -11.97 7.38
C TRP A 113 1.06 -13.03 6.79
N CYS A 114 2.31 -13.12 7.25
CA CYS A 114 3.29 -14.10 6.77
C CYS A 114 3.07 -15.43 7.48
N LYS A 115 2.57 -16.42 6.75
CA LYS A 115 2.23 -17.75 7.30
C LYS A 115 3.39 -18.74 7.29
N ALA A 116 4.57 -18.33 6.83
CA ALA A 116 5.74 -19.21 6.70
C ALA A 116 6.48 -19.44 8.03
N ALA A 117 6.24 -18.61 9.03
CA ALA A 117 6.80 -18.72 10.37
C ALA A 117 5.84 -18.10 11.39
N GLU A 118 6.07 -18.38 12.66
CA GLU A 118 5.32 -17.75 13.76
C GLU A 118 5.49 -16.23 13.70
N SER A 119 4.37 -15.52 13.80
CA SER A 119 4.37 -14.05 13.80
C SER A 119 4.92 -13.50 15.12
N GLY A 120 5.61 -12.37 15.04
CA GLY A 120 6.19 -11.76 16.22
C GLY A 120 7.64 -11.32 16.01
N PHE A 121 8.34 -11.13 17.11
CA PHE A 121 9.76 -10.78 17.09
C PHE A 121 10.63 -12.01 17.32
N HIS A 122 11.65 -12.17 16.49
CA HIS A 122 12.60 -13.26 16.51
C HIS A 122 14.01 -12.68 16.68
N THR A 123 14.86 -13.35 17.42
CA THR A 123 16.21 -12.86 17.75
C THR A 123 17.27 -13.85 17.29
N GLU A 124 18.25 -13.35 16.55
CA GLU A 124 19.49 -14.05 16.23
C GLU A 124 20.59 -13.54 17.16
N SER A 125 21.11 -14.43 17.99
CA SER A 125 22.16 -14.14 18.95
C SER A 125 23.45 -14.84 18.54
N LYS A 126 24.41 -14.10 18.00
CA LYS A 126 25.69 -14.64 17.57
C LYS A 126 26.78 -13.58 17.45
N GLU A 127 27.98 -14.01 17.16
CA GLU A 127 29.05 -13.12 16.71
C GLU A 127 28.82 -12.68 15.28
N TRP A 128 28.87 -11.37 15.06
CA TRP A 128 28.72 -10.72 13.77
C TRP A 128 30.02 -10.00 13.40
N LYS A 129 30.28 -9.92 12.10
CA LYS A 129 31.44 -9.18 11.57
C LYS A 129 31.04 -8.26 10.42
N SER A 130 31.91 -7.30 10.14
CA SER A 130 31.72 -6.40 8.98
C SER A 130 31.62 -7.18 7.67
N GLY A 131 30.53 -6.97 6.93
CA GLY A 131 30.23 -7.63 5.67
C GLY A 131 29.21 -8.75 5.79
N ASP A 132 28.87 -9.20 6.99
CA ASP A 132 27.80 -10.19 7.18
C ASP A 132 26.48 -9.67 6.62
N VAL A 133 25.72 -10.58 6.03
CA VAL A 133 24.37 -10.33 5.52
C VAL A 133 23.40 -11.34 6.12
N PHE A 134 22.39 -10.84 6.80
CA PHE A 134 21.26 -11.63 7.27
C PHE A 134 20.06 -11.39 6.37
N THR A 135 19.31 -12.44 6.04
CA THR A 135 18.15 -12.33 5.13
C THR A 135 16.90 -12.88 5.79
N VAL A 136 15.91 -12.02 5.96
CA VAL A 136 14.55 -12.41 6.33
C VAL A 136 13.76 -12.67 5.04
N ARG A 137 13.08 -13.82 4.99
CA ARG A 137 12.18 -14.18 3.89
C ARG A 137 10.74 -14.12 4.40
N LEU A 138 9.92 -13.37 3.68
CA LEU A 138 8.51 -13.13 3.98
C LEU A 138 7.64 -13.57 2.79
N PRO A 139 7.45 -14.89 2.56
CA PRO A 139 6.66 -15.40 1.44
C PRO A 139 5.25 -14.81 1.45
N MET A 140 4.82 -14.30 0.30
CA MET A 140 3.54 -13.61 0.12
C MET A 140 2.63 -14.43 -0.79
N GLN A 141 1.53 -14.90 -0.27
CA GLN A 141 0.46 -15.54 -1.05
C GLN A 141 -0.57 -14.52 -1.49
N ILE A 142 -1.20 -14.78 -2.64
CA ILE A 142 -2.39 -14.05 -3.05
C ILE A 142 -3.56 -14.64 -2.27
N GLU A 143 -4.29 -13.80 -1.57
CA GLU A 143 -5.46 -14.17 -0.79
C GLU A 143 -6.69 -13.42 -1.29
N VAL A 144 -7.80 -14.13 -1.37
CA VAL A 144 -9.12 -13.54 -1.58
C VAL A 144 -9.76 -13.43 -0.21
N VAL A 145 -9.93 -12.22 0.27
CA VAL A 145 -10.43 -11.94 1.62
C VAL A 145 -11.79 -11.29 1.58
N ASP A 146 -12.62 -11.58 2.57
CA ASP A 146 -13.91 -10.90 2.73
C ASP A 146 -13.66 -9.42 3.11
N ALA A 147 -14.35 -8.52 2.43
CA ALA A 147 -14.38 -7.13 2.85
C ALA A 147 -15.23 -6.96 4.12
N PRO A 148 -14.98 -5.94 4.96
CA PRO A 148 -15.63 -5.81 6.28
C PRO A 148 -17.15 -5.75 6.25
N VAL A 149 -17.75 -5.27 5.16
CA VAL A 149 -19.20 -5.14 5.04
C VAL A 149 -19.77 -6.11 4.02
N GLN A 150 -19.25 -6.09 2.79
CA GLN A 150 -19.74 -6.91 1.68
C GLN A 150 -18.68 -7.02 0.59
N GLY A 151 -18.67 -8.14 -0.16
CA GLY A 151 -17.79 -8.37 -1.30
C GLY A 151 -16.42 -8.92 -0.90
N LYS A 152 -15.54 -9.01 -1.89
CA LYS A 152 -14.19 -9.59 -1.76
C LYS A 152 -13.11 -8.57 -2.15
N CYS A 153 -11.97 -8.67 -1.49
CA CYS A 153 -10.75 -7.95 -1.86
C CYS A 153 -9.64 -8.95 -2.23
N ILE A 154 -8.72 -8.52 -3.06
CA ILE A 154 -7.51 -9.29 -3.39
C ILE A 154 -6.34 -8.67 -2.63
N GLN A 155 -5.65 -9.50 -1.88
CA GLN A 155 -4.52 -9.10 -1.04
C GLN A 155 -3.31 -9.99 -1.34
N ARG A 156 -2.10 -9.43 -1.26
CA ARG A 156 -0.85 -10.18 -1.27
C ARG A 156 0.12 -9.59 -0.26
N GLY A 157 0.45 -10.37 0.76
CA GLY A 157 1.22 -9.86 1.89
C GLY A 157 0.54 -8.65 2.52
N PRO A 158 1.24 -7.51 2.68
CA PRO A 158 0.66 -6.30 3.27
C PRO A 158 -0.12 -5.43 2.28
N ILE A 159 -0.15 -5.79 0.99
CA ILE A 159 -0.73 -4.95 -0.07
C ILE A 159 -2.11 -5.45 -0.45
N VAL A 160 -3.08 -4.53 -0.46
CA VAL A 160 -4.38 -4.69 -1.12
C VAL A 160 -4.24 -4.26 -2.58
N TYR A 161 -4.88 -4.99 -3.49
CA TYR A 161 -4.86 -4.73 -4.93
C TYR A 161 -6.20 -4.21 -5.41
N SER A 162 -6.16 -3.28 -6.35
CA SER A 162 -7.34 -2.62 -6.90
C SER A 162 -7.29 -2.56 -8.42
N TYR A 163 -8.43 -2.55 -9.05
CA TYR A 163 -8.54 -2.17 -10.45
C TYR A 163 -8.43 -0.65 -10.58
N ALA A 164 -7.45 -0.19 -11.32
CA ALA A 164 -7.32 1.22 -11.67
C ALA A 164 -8.33 1.56 -12.77
N ILE A 165 -9.37 2.27 -12.43
CA ILE A 165 -10.41 2.67 -13.36
C ILE A 165 -9.86 3.79 -14.27
N PRO A 166 -9.92 3.66 -15.61
CA PRO A 166 -9.60 4.76 -16.49
C PRO A 166 -10.42 6.00 -16.11
N THR A 167 -9.77 7.15 -16.03
CA THR A 167 -10.33 8.31 -15.34
C THR A 167 -10.36 9.55 -16.20
N ASN A 168 -11.52 10.19 -16.29
CA ASN A 168 -11.66 11.57 -16.76
C ASN A 168 -11.40 12.52 -15.59
N TRP A 169 -10.54 13.49 -15.81
CA TRP A 169 -10.24 14.55 -14.88
C TRP A 169 -10.91 15.85 -15.33
N MET A 170 -11.78 16.40 -14.49
CA MET A 170 -12.45 17.67 -14.74
C MET A 170 -12.04 18.67 -13.68
N GLU A 171 -11.57 19.85 -14.08
CA GLU A 171 -11.26 20.93 -13.16
C GLU A 171 -12.56 21.49 -12.55
N ASP A 172 -12.67 21.46 -11.22
CA ASP A 172 -13.79 22.06 -10.49
C ASP A 172 -13.42 23.47 -10.04
N THR A 173 -13.79 24.45 -10.88
CA THR A 173 -13.55 25.86 -10.58
C THR A 173 -14.57 26.46 -9.62
N LYS A 174 -15.75 25.87 -9.47
CA LYS A 174 -16.87 26.39 -8.67
C LYS A 174 -16.63 26.29 -7.17
N ILE A 175 -15.75 25.41 -6.73
CA ILE A 175 -15.44 25.26 -5.32
C ILE A 175 -14.85 26.55 -4.71
N TYR A 176 -14.18 27.34 -5.53
CA TYR A 176 -13.57 28.60 -5.08
C TYR A 176 -14.61 29.69 -4.86
N ASP A 177 -15.72 29.67 -5.56
CA ASP A 177 -16.82 30.63 -5.40
C ASP A 177 -17.50 30.48 -4.04
N ASN A 178 -17.61 29.25 -3.55
CA ASN A 178 -18.22 28.96 -2.25
C ASN A 178 -17.29 29.28 -1.07
N LEU A 179 -16.00 29.47 -1.32
CA LEU A 179 -14.99 29.78 -0.32
C LEU A 179 -14.53 31.24 -0.38
N ALA A 180 -15.13 32.05 -1.27
CA ALA A 180 -14.80 33.44 -1.46
C ALA A 180 -14.81 34.19 -0.13
N GLY A 181 -13.68 34.81 0.23
CA GLY A 181 -13.46 35.55 1.46
C GLY A 181 -13.01 34.70 2.67
N LYS A 182 -12.97 33.37 2.57
CA LYS A 182 -12.51 32.50 3.68
C LYS A 182 -11.13 31.87 3.47
N VAL A 183 -10.79 31.55 2.23
CA VAL A 183 -9.50 30.93 1.91
C VAL A 183 -9.01 31.48 0.56
N SER A 184 -7.74 31.83 0.48
CA SER A 184 -7.09 32.17 -0.78
C SER A 184 -6.83 30.85 -1.54
N ALA A 185 -7.52 30.65 -2.65
CA ALA A 185 -7.22 29.55 -3.54
C ALA A 185 -5.85 29.77 -4.21
N ASN A 186 -4.93 28.83 -4.06
CA ASN A 186 -3.69 28.85 -4.81
C ASN A 186 -3.94 28.23 -6.19
N PRO A 187 -3.80 28.99 -7.30
CA PRO A 187 -4.04 28.47 -8.65
C PRO A 187 -3.07 27.37 -9.09
N GLU A 188 -1.95 27.20 -8.39
CA GLU A 188 -1.03 26.09 -8.61
C GLU A 188 -1.63 24.73 -8.17
N PHE A 189 -2.58 24.75 -7.24
CA PHE A 189 -3.24 23.56 -6.71
C PHE A 189 -4.70 23.53 -7.14
N LYS A 190 -4.96 22.92 -8.28
CA LYS A 190 -6.29 22.82 -8.86
C LYS A 190 -7.18 21.83 -8.11
N SER A 191 -8.47 22.09 -8.10
CA SER A 191 -9.49 21.13 -7.67
C SER A 191 -9.93 20.28 -8.85
N TRP A 192 -10.06 18.99 -8.63
CA TRP A 192 -10.41 18.02 -9.67
C TRP A 192 -11.59 17.15 -9.24
N GLU A 193 -12.49 16.91 -10.14
CA GLU A 193 -13.51 15.89 -10.04
C GLU A 193 -13.17 14.74 -11.01
N LEU A 194 -13.34 13.51 -10.55
CA LEU A 194 -12.94 12.31 -11.26
C LEU A 194 -14.15 11.45 -11.57
N THR A 195 -14.31 11.10 -12.85
CA THR A 195 -15.34 10.17 -13.30
C THR A 195 -14.73 9.04 -14.11
N PRO A 196 -15.34 7.84 -14.15
CA PRO A 196 -14.86 6.75 -14.97
C PRO A 196 -14.85 7.13 -16.47
N ALA A 197 -13.72 6.85 -17.14
CA ALA A 197 -13.57 6.96 -18.60
C ALA A 197 -13.73 5.60 -19.29
N GLY A 198 -14.01 4.53 -18.54
CA GLY A 198 -14.16 3.19 -19.06
C GLY A 198 -14.99 2.30 -18.12
N LYS A 199 -15.17 1.06 -18.53
CA LYS A 199 -15.92 0.07 -17.76
C LYS A 199 -15.27 -0.18 -16.39
N TRP A 200 -16.05 -0.24 -15.35
CA TRP A 200 -15.58 -0.41 -13.97
C TRP A 200 -16.44 -1.37 -13.14
N ASN A 201 -17.67 -1.62 -13.58
CA ASN A 201 -18.68 -2.41 -12.87
C ASN A 201 -18.43 -3.92 -13.01
N TYR A 202 -17.37 -4.40 -12.39
CA TYR A 202 -16.93 -5.80 -12.46
C TYR A 202 -17.24 -6.58 -11.19
N ALA A 203 -17.64 -7.85 -11.36
CA ALA A 203 -17.68 -8.87 -10.31
C ALA A 203 -16.58 -9.91 -10.55
N LEU A 204 -15.93 -10.39 -9.49
CA LEU A 204 -15.00 -11.51 -9.57
C LEU A 204 -15.73 -12.82 -9.85
N VAL A 205 -15.18 -13.67 -10.73
CA VAL A 205 -15.69 -15.02 -11.00
C VAL A 205 -15.10 -15.97 -9.96
N GLU A 206 -15.91 -16.31 -8.94
CA GLU A 206 -15.44 -16.89 -7.67
C GLU A 206 -14.72 -18.25 -7.85
N ASN A 207 -15.26 -19.13 -8.66
CA ASN A 207 -14.68 -20.46 -8.90
C ASN A 207 -13.37 -20.42 -9.72
N MET A 208 -13.05 -19.30 -10.36
CA MET A 208 -11.82 -19.10 -11.13
C MET A 208 -10.72 -18.35 -10.34
N LEU A 209 -10.93 -18.00 -9.08
CA LEU A 209 -9.96 -17.27 -8.27
C LEU A 209 -8.85 -18.15 -7.69
N ARG A 210 -8.93 -19.45 -7.89
CA ARG A 210 -7.86 -20.37 -7.46
C ARG A 210 -6.66 -20.30 -8.42
N GLY A 211 -5.46 -20.24 -7.84
CA GLY A 211 -4.23 -20.27 -8.64
C GLY A 211 -3.87 -18.95 -9.30
N LEU A 212 -4.41 -17.83 -8.83
CA LEU A 212 -3.98 -16.49 -9.25
C LEU A 212 -2.46 -16.34 -9.09
N ARG A 213 -1.84 -15.63 -10.03
CA ARG A 213 -0.39 -15.44 -10.07
C ARG A 213 -0.03 -13.96 -10.14
N VAL A 214 1.07 -13.64 -9.49
CA VAL A 214 1.70 -12.33 -9.61
C VAL A 214 2.40 -12.22 -10.96
N GLN A 215 2.19 -11.13 -11.65
CA GLN A 215 2.93 -10.72 -12.82
C GLN A 215 3.93 -9.63 -12.42
N ARG A 216 5.22 -9.89 -12.62
CA ARG A 216 6.27 -8.88 -12.42
C ARG A 216 6.43 -8.10 -13.71
N THR A 217 6.41 -6.78 -13.63
CA THR A 217 6.46 -5.91 -14.82
C THR A 217 7.90 -5.61 -15.27
N GLY A 218 8.88 -5.75 -14.36
CA GLY A 218 10.26 -5.34 -14.63
C GLY A 218 10.45 -3.81 -14.69
N ASN A 219 9.40 -3.04 -14.41
CA ASN A 219 9.45 -1.58 -14.44
C ASN A 219 10.32 -1.03 -13.31
N SER A 220 11.01 0.07 -13.61
CA SER A 220 11.78 0.86 -12.66
C SER A 220 11.12 2.24 -12.51
N GLY A 221 11.23 2.85 -11.35
CA GLY A 221 10.65 4.16 -11.05
C GLY A 221 9.95 4.14 -9.71
N PHE A 222 9.06 5.11 -9.49
CA PHE A 222 8.29 5.16 -8.26
C PHE A 222 7.24 4.02 -8.25
N PRO A 223 7.34 3.08 -7.30
CA PRO A 223 6.58 1.82 -7.37
C PRO A 223 5.07 1.98 -7.16
N PHE A 224 4.61 3.15 -6.72
CA PHE A 224 3.19 3.49 -6.59
C PHE A 224 2.69 4.41 -7.72
N ASP A 225 3.47 4.63 -8.75
CA ASP A 225 2.99 5.22 -9.99
C ASP A 225 2.40 4.12 -10.87
N LEU A 226 1.22 4.36 -11.44
CA LEU A 226 0.48 3.36 -12.23
C LEU A 226 1.30 2.80 -13.41
N GLU A 227 2.14 3.64 -14.03
CA GLU A 227 2.98 3.25 -15.18
C GLU A 227 4.21 2.43 -14.77
N SER A 228 4.65 2.57 -13.52
CA SER A 228 5.86 1.93 -13.01
C SER A 228 5.63 0.90 -11.90
N VAL A 229 4.38 0.46 -11.71
CA VAL A 229 4.07 -0.59 -10.73
C VAL A 229 4.91 -1.85 -10.97
N PRO A 230 5.60 -2.38 -9.95
CA PRO A 230 6.48 -3.53 -10.12
C PRO A 230 5.73 -4.86 -10.20
N VAL A 231 4.47 -4.90 -9.74
CA VAL A 231 3.67 -6.12 -9.64
C VAL A 231 2.21 -5.86 -10.00
N LYS A 232 1.61 -6.82 -10.71
CA LYS A 232 0.19 -6.85 -11.07
C LYS A 232 -0.39 -8.23 -10.78
N ILE A 233 -1.72 -8.30 -10.62
CA ILE A 233 -2.45 -9.57 -10.49
C ILE A 233 -3.57 -9.55 -11.53
N ARG A 234 -3.59 -10.52 -12.42
CA ARG A 234 -4.67 -10.68 -13.39
C ARG A 234 -5.78 -11.53 -12.79
N VAL A 235 -7.02 -11.02 -12.84
CA VAL A 235 -8.18 -11.68 -12.22
C VAL A 235 -9.31 -11.84 -13.23
N PRO A 236 -10.08 -12.96 -13.17
CA PRO A 236 -11.26 -13.19 -13.98
C PRO A 236 -12.45 -12.42 -13.44
N VAL A 237 -13.18 -11.75 -14.33
CA VAL A 237 -14.33 -10.92 -13.98
C VAL A 237 -15.46 -11.08 -15.00
N LYS A 238 -16.68 -10.72 -14.59
CA LYS A 238 -17.81 -10.44 -15.47
C LYS A 238 -18.32 -9.02 -15.21
N GLY A 239 -18.81 -8.34 -16.25
CA GLY A 239 -19.51 -7.07 -16.07
C GLY A 239 -20.81 -7.29 -15.28
N VAL A 240 -21.19 -6.31 -14.47
CA VAL A 240 -22.39 -6.36 -13.64
C VAL A 240 -23.46 -5.44 -14.23
N LYS A 241 -24.59 -6.02 -14.60
CA LYS A 241 -25.73 -5.31 -15.18
C LYS A 241 -26.30 -4.30 -14.18
N ASP A 242 -26.68 -3.13 -14.67
CA ASP A 242 -27.39 -2.09 -13.90
C ASP A 242 -26.65 -1.56 -12.66
N TRP A 243 -25.38 -1.93 -12.46
CA TRP A 243 -24.54 -1.37 -11.41
C TRP A 243 -23.80 -0.14 -11.94
N THR A 244 -24.42 1.02 -11.81
CA THR A 244 -23.98 2.29 -12.36
C THR A 244 -23.81 3.35 -11.28
N LEU A 245 -23.12 4.44 -11.62
CA LEU A 245 -23.05 5.61 -10.72
C LEU A 245 -24.44 6.19 -10.52
N LYS A 246 -24.77 6.58 -9.30
CA LYS A 246 -26.00 7.31 -9.03
C LYS A 246 -25.83 8.76 -9.46
N GLU A 247 -26.79 9.28 -10.25
CA GLU A 247 -26.71 10.61 -10.85
C GLU A 247 -25.39 10.85 -11.64
N ASP A 248 -24.89 9.79 -12.31
CA ASP A 248 -23.63 9.77 -13.10
C ASP A 248 -22.38 10.24 -12.32
N ARG A 249 -22.45 10.32 -11.01
CA ARG A 249 -21.43 10.92 -10.16
C ARG A 249 -21.13 10.15 -8.89
N PHE A 250 -22.17 9.72 -8.17
CA PHE A 250 -21.99 9.15 -6.84
C PHE A 250 -21.69 7.65 -6.91
N THR A 251 -20.70 7.23 -6.15
CA THR A 251 -20.30 5.82 -6.02
C THR A 251 -21.46 5.01 -5.44
N PRO A 252 -21.98 4.00 -6.14
CA PRO A 252 -23.04 3.15 -5.64
C PRO A 252 -22.53 2.21 -4.54
N ALA A 253 -23.45 1.71 -3.73
CA ALA A 253 -23.17 0.54 -2.89
C ALA A 253 -22.91 -0.70 -3.77
N LEU A 254 -22.29 -1.73 -3.20
CA LEU A 254 -22.22 -3.04 -3.86
C LEU A 254 -23.64 -3.58 -4.08
N PRO A 255 -23.92 -4.23 -5.23
CA PRO A 255 -25.24 -4.79 -5.51
C PRO A 255 -25.53 -5.97 -4.56
N GLU A 256 -26.72 -6.02 -4.00
CA GLU A 256 -27.18 -7.14 -3.18
C GLU A 256 -27.28 -8.43 -4.01
N THR A 257 -27.70 -8.31 -5.25
CA THR A 257 -27.76 -9.39 -6.23
C THR A 257 -26.91 -9.05 -7.43
N VAL A 258 -25.98 -9.93 -7.79
CA VAL A 258 -25.09 -9.75 -8.93
C VAL A 258 -25.70 -10.42 -10.16
N VAL A 259 -26.10 -9.62 -11.14
CA VAL A 259 -26.56 -10.10 -12.44
C VAL A 259 -25.47 -9.80 -13.47
N PRO A 260 -24.84 -10.83 -14.07
CA PRO A 260 -23.85 -10.60 -15.13
C PRO A 260 -24.48 -9.93 -16.36
N GLU A 261 -23.74 -9.06 -17.03
CA GLU A 261 -24.11 -8.48 -18.33
C GLU A 261 -24.16 -9.54 -19.44
N SER A 262 -23.26 -10.53 -19.34
CA SER A 262 -23.13 -11.65 -20.28
C SER A 262 -22.45 -12.85 -19.60
N ASP A 263 -22.43 -13.99 -20.30
CA ASP A 263 -21.69 -15.19 -19.85
C ASP A 263 -20.18 -15.06 -20.08
N GLN A 264 -19.74 -14.07 -20.84
CA GLN A 264 -18.34 -13.89 -21.16
C GLN A 264 -17.51 -13.52 -19.93
N VAL A 265 -16.44 -14.28 -19.69
CA VAL A 265 -15.42 -13.94 -18.69
C VAL A 265 -14.37 -13.05 -19.31
N GLU A 266 -14.18 -11.91 -18.71
CA GLU A 266 -13.10 -10.96 -19.03
C GLU A 266 -11.96 -11.12 -18.01
N PHE A 267 -10.80 -10.52 -18.32
CA PHE A 267 -9.69 -10.48 -17.38
C PHE A 267 -9.22 -9.04 -17.22
N ILE A 268 -9.14 -8.59 -15.98
CA ILE A 268 -8.59 -7.28 -15.65
C ILE A 268 -7.31 -7.40 -14.84
N GLU A 269 -6.47 -6.36 -14.89
CA GLU A 269 -5.26 -6.27 -14.09
C GLU A 269 -5.53 -5.45 -12.83
N LEU A 270 -5.18 -6.02 -11.69
CA LEU A 270 -5.17 -5.31 -10.42
C LEU A 270 -3.75 -4.86 -10.12
N VAL A 271 -3.63 -3.66 -9.58
CA VAL A 271 -2.39 -3.03 -9.15
C VAL A 271 -2.44 -2.70 -7.65
N PRO A 272 -1.30 -2.41 -6.99
CA PRO A 272 -1.32 -1.97 -5.61
C PRO A 272 -2.29 -0.79 -5.39
N TYR A 273 -3.07 -0.83 -4.33
CA TYR A 273 -4.05 0.21 -3.99
C TYR A 273 -3.46 1.62 -4.06
N GLY A 274 -2.23 1.80 -3.55
CA GLY A 274 -1.53 3.09 -3.55
C GLY A 274 -1.16 3.63 -4.94
N SER A 275 -1.21 2.79 -5.99
CA SER A 275 -0.91 3.19 -7.38
C SER A 275 -2.13 3.70 -8.14
N THR A 276 -3.28 3.81 -7.49
CA THR A 276 -4.55 4.13 -8.14
C THR A 276 -5.14 5.43 -7.64
N THR A 277 -5.81 6.16 -8.52
CA THR A 277 -6.63 7.33 -8.18
C THR A 277 -8.10 6.96 -8.05
N LEU A 278 -8.79 6.74 -9.16
CA LEU A 278 -10.14 6.17 -9.17
C LEU A 278 -10.02 4.65 -9.28
N ARG A 279 -10.71 3.92 -8.40
CA ARG A 279 -10.45 2.48 -8.26
C ARG A 279 -11.67 1.67 -7.84
N LEU A 280 -11.63 0.39 -8.21
CA LEU A 280 -12.48 -0.64 -7.62
C LEU A 280 -11.59 -1.58 -6.79
N THR A 281 -11.84 -1.64 -5.49
CA THR A 281 -11.04 -2.43 -4.53
C THR A 281 -11.85 -3.59 -3.95
N THR A 282 -13.12 -3.33 -3.66
CA THR A 282 -14.05 -4.33 -3.18
C THR A 282 -14.95 -4.74 -4.32
N PHE A 283 -14.96 -6.02 -4.61
CA PHE A 283 -15.69 -6.59 -5.73
C PHE A 283 -16.87 -7.42 -5.23
N PRO A 284 -18.06 -7.29 -5.85
CA PRO A 284 -19.05 -8.34 -5.73
C PRO A 284 -18.53 -9.61 -6.40
N THR A 285 -19.14 -10.75 -6.13
CA THR A 285 -18.76 -12.02 -6.74
C THR A 285 -19.91 -12.63 -7.52
N VAL A 286 -19.57 -13.40 -8.53
CA VAL A 286 -20.50 -14.19 -9.33
C VAL A 286 -19.94 -15.60 -9.48
N LYS A 287 -20.83 -16.58 -9.47
CA LYS A 287 -20.48 -17.95 -9.86
C LYS A 287 -20.54 -18.08 -11.37
N GLU A 288 -19.70 -18.93 -11.93
CA GLU A 288 -19.75 -19.28 -13.35
C GLU A 288 -21.05 -20.01 -13.68
#